data_90b02cc3ffe050fe7c6c58848945e700
#
_entry.id   90b02cc3ffe050fe7c6c58848945e700
#
_cell.length_a   1.000
_cell.length_b   1.000
_cell.length_c   1.000
_cell.angle_alpha   90.00
_cell.angle_beta   90.00
_cell.angle_gamma   90.00
#
_symmetry.space_group_name_H-M   'P 1'
#
loop_
_entity.id
_entity.type
_entity.pdbx_description
1 polymer ?
#
loop_
_entity_poly.entity_id
_entity_poly.type
_entity_poly.pdbx_seq_one_letter_code
_entity_poly.pdbx_strand_id
1 'polypeptide(L)'
;MTRYMLDTNIASHVIKGDIPEIRERLVSVPMHNVVISSVTQAELLYGLAKRSYPKGLSVRVHEFLIRVDILPWNHDAATVYGDLRARCEAAGITLSPLDMMIAAHASAADAILVTRDKAFSRIPEGLRIENW
;
A
#
# COMPACT_ATOMS: atom_id res chain seq x y z
N MET A 1 15.87 -6.37 8.27
CA MET A 1 15.60 -6.19 6.84
C MET A 1 14.44 -5.23 6.66
N THR A 2 14.61 -4.18 5.89
CA THR A 2 13.57 -3.17 5.69
C THR A 2 12.59 -3.63 4.61
N ARG A 3 11.31 -3.63 4.94
CA ARG A 3 10.25 -3.88 3.97
C ARG A 3 9.58 -2.57 3.61
N TYR A 4 9.24 -2.41 2.33
CA TYR A 4 8.54 -1.25 1.79
C TYR A 4 7.18 -1.70 1.32
N MET A 5 6.13 -1.25 2.02
CA MET A 5 4.76 -1.55 1.62
C MET A 5 4.23 -0.40 0.75
N LEU A 6 3.95 -0.69 -0.50
CA LEU A 6 3.39 0.29 -1.43
C LEU A 6 1.91 0.46 -1.14
N ASP A 7 1.44 1.71 -1.05
CA ASP A 7 -0.01 1.94 -1.03
C ASP A 7 -0.58 1.69 -2.43
N THR A 8 -1.89 1.71 -2.56
CA THR A 8 -2.54 1.36 -3.82
C THR A 8 -2.20 2.34 -4.94
N ASN A 9 -2.11 3.63 -4.65
CA ASN A 9 -1.75 4.62 -5.67
C ASN A 9 -0.32 4.45 -6.16
N ILE A 10 0.63 4.21 -5.26
CA ILE A 10 2.02 3.94 -5.65
C ILE A 10 2.09 2.66 -6.48
N ALA A 11 1.43 1.58 -6.06
CA ALA A 11 1.37 0.34 -6.83
C ALA A 11 0.80 0.58 -8.23
N SER A 12 -0.24 1.38 -8.33
CA SER A 12 -0.85 1.76 -9.61
C SER A 12 0.13 2.48 -10.52
N HIS A 13 0.92 3.42 -9.99
CA HIS A 13 1.93 4.14 -10.75
C HIS A 13 3.09 3.23 -11.17
N VAL A 14 3.49 2.28 -10.32
CA VAL A 14 4.48 1.26 -10.69
C VAL A 14 3.99 0.44 -11.89
N ILE A 15 2.73 0.02 -11.86
CA ILE A 15 2.12 -0.77 -12.94
C ILE A 15 2.08 0.04 -14.25
N LYS A 16 1.71 1.32 -14.18
CA LYS A 16 1.65 2.21 -15.34
C LYS A 16 3.03 2.62 -15.85
N GLY A 17 4.01 2.72 -14.95
CA GLY A 17 5.35 3.20 -15.29
C GLY A 17 5.39 4.67 -15.70
N ASP A 18 4.46 5.48 -15.19
CA ASP A 18 4.24 6.87 -15.63
C ASP A 18 4.98 7.93 -14.81
N ILE A 19 5.55 7.56 -13.66
CA ILE A 19 6.29 8.51 -12.81
C ILE A 19 7.74 8.04 -12.66
N PRO A 20 8.70 8.74 -13.30
CA PRO A 20 10.11 8.33 -13.30
C PRO A 20 10.72 8.22 -11.90
N GLU A 21 10.38 9.11 -10.99
CA GLU A 21 10.93 9.14 -9.63
C GLU A 21 10.55 7.89 -8.84
N ILE A 22 9.33 7.41 -9.01
CA ILE A 22 8.87 6.17 -8.37
C ILE A 22 9.67 4.99 -8.92
N ARG A 23 9.87 4.94 -10.23
CA ARG A 23 10.64 3.88 -10.88
C ARG A 23 12.08 3.89 -10.38
N GLU A 24 12.71 5.05 -10.28
CA GLU A 24 14.09 5.18 -9.79
C GLU A 24 14.22 4.64 -8.36
N ARG A 25 13.28 4.98 -7.49
CA ARG A 25 13.28 4.46 -6.12
C ARG A 25 13.04 2.97 -6.08
N LEU A 26 12.11 2.47 -6.87
CA LEU A 26 11.79 1.05 -6.93
C LEU A 26 13.01 0.21 -7.30
N VAL A 27 13.77 0.64 -8.33
CA VAL A 27 14.95 -0.12 -8.76
C VAL A 27 16.13 0.03 -7.79
N SER A 28 16.09 0.99 -6.88
CA SER A 28 17.14 1.20 -5.89
C SER A 28 17.03 0.26 -4.66
N VAL A 29 15.90 -0.46 -4.52
CA VAL A 29 15.67 -1.38 -3.41
C VAL A 29 15.54 -2.81 -3.93
N PRO A 30 15.95 -3.82 -3.15
CA PRO A 30 15.75 -5.21 -3.57
C PRO A 30 14.26 -5.53 -3.70
N MET A 31 13.87 -6.20 -4.79
CA MET A 31 12.45 -6.48 -5.06
C MET A 31 11.81 -7.32 -3.96
N HIS A 32 12.55 -8.22 -3.33
CA HIS A 32 12.00 -9.04 -2.24
C HIS A 32 11.69 -8.23 -0.97
N ASN A 33 12.15 -6.97 -0.89
CA ASN A 33 11.79 -6.06 0.20
C ASN A 33 10.54 -5.23 -0.13
N VAL A 34 10.03 -5.31 -1.36
CA VAL A 34 8.84 -4.60 -1.79
C VAL A 34 7.63 -5.48 -1.58
N VAL A 35 6.69 -5.01 -0.77
CA VAL A 35 5.49 -5.76 -0.42
C VAL A 35 4.25 -4.91 -0.67
N ILE A 36 3.11 -5.56 -0.79
CA ILE A 36 1.80 -4.90 -0.76
C ILE A 36 0.89 -5.65 0.21
N SER A 37 -0.11 -4.94 0.72
CA SER A 37 -1.20 -5.56 1.46
C SER A 37 -2.13 -6.31 0.50
N SER A 38 -2.76 -7.40 0.98
CA SER A 38 -3.86 -8.02 0.23
C SER A 38 -5.04 -7.06 0.03
N VAL A 39 -5.16 -6.00 0.83
CA VAL A 39 -6.10 -4.90 0.59
C VAL A 39 -5.78 -4.18 -0.71
N THR A 40 -4.51 -3.85 -0.93
CA THR A 40 -4.06 -3.26 -2.19
C THR A 40 -4.31 -4.19 -3.37
N GLN A 41 -4.02 -5.49 -3.20
CA GLN A 41 -4.35 -6.49 -4.20
C GLN A 41 -5.84 -6.44 -4.57
N ALA A 42 -6.71 -6.40 -3.57
CA ALA A 42 -8.15 -6.33 -3.79
C ALA A 42 -8.55 -5.07 -4.56
N GLU A 43 -7.95 -3.93 -4.24
CA GLU A 43 -8.24 -2.68 -4.95
C GLU A 43 -7.77 -2.72 -6.41
N LEU A 44 -6.60 -3.31 -6.67
CA LEU A 44 -6.10 -3.47 -8.04
C LEU A 44 -7.00 -4.39 -8.86
N LEU A 45 -7.43 -5.51 -8.27
CA LEU A 45 -8.33 -6.46 -8.92
C LEU A 45 -9.72 -5.85 -9.16
N TYR A 46 -10.22 -5.08 -8.20
CA TYR A 46 -11.46 -4.33 -8.38
C TYR A 46 -11.34 -3.34 -9.54
N GLY A 47 -10.21 -2.63 -9.64
CA GLY A 47 -9.98 -1.69 -10.74
C GLY A 47 -10.02 -2.35 -12.11
N LEU A 48 -9.53 -3.59 -12.23
CA LEU A 48 -9.66 -4.37 -13.46
C LEU A 48 -11.10 -4.73 -13.76
N ALA A 49 -11.81 -5.27 -12.78
CA ALA A 49 -13.21 -5.71 -12.93
C ALA A 49 -14.11 -4.54 -13.31
N LYS A 50 -13.93 -3.39 -12.66
CA LYS A 50 -14.68 -2.17 -12.92
C LYS A 50 -14.53 -1.70 -14.37
N ARG A 51 -13.37 -1.93 -14.98
CA ARG A 51 -13.07 -1.52 -16.37
C ARG A 51 -13.29 -2.65 -17.37
N SER A 52 -13.96 -3.73 -16.96
CA SER A 52 -14.24 -4.90 -17.80
C SER A 52 -12.95 -5.60 -18.29
N TYR A 53 -11.94 -5.66 -17.44
CA TYR A 53 -10.68 -6.39 -17.66
C TYR A 53 -9.96 -5.99 -18.96
N PRO A 54 -9.52 -4.73 -19.11
CA PRO A 54 -8.75 -4.33 -20.30
C PRO A 54 -7.53 -5.24 -20.44
N LYS A 55 -7.32 -5.80 -21.61
CA LYS A 55 -6.32 -6.85 -21.82
C LYS A 55 -4.90 -6.43 -21.44
N GLY A 56 -4.45 -5.29 -21.92
CA GLY A 56 -3.10 -4.79 -21.62
C GLY A 56 -2.89 -4.48 -20.14
N LEU A 57 -3.87 -3.85 -19.51
CA LEU A 57 -3.80 -3.53 -18.10
C LEU A 57 -3.85 -4.80 -17.25
N SER A 58 -4.68 -5.78 -17.62
CA SER A 58 -4.77 -7.06 -16.90
C SER A 58 -3.42 -7.78 -16.88
N VAL A 59 -2.73 -7.83 -18.01
CA VAL A 59 -1.39 -8.44 -18.09
C VAL A 59 -0.41 -7.74 -17.14
N ARG A 60 -0.39 -6.40 -17.17
CA ARG A 60 0.54 -5.63 -16.32
C ARG A 60 0.24 -5.78 -14.85
N VAL A 61 -1.03 -5.79 -14.46
CA VAL A 61 -1.43 -5.99 -13.06
C VAL A 61 -1.00 -7.38 -12.59
N HIS A 62 -1.27 -8.42 -13.36
CA HIS A 62 -0.90 -9.78 -12.98
C HIS A 62 0.61 -9.99 -12.91
N GLU A 63 1.38 -9.38 -13.82
CA GLU A 63 2.83 -9.41 -13.75
C GLU A 63 3.36 -8.73 -12.47
N PHE A 64 2.78 -7.59 -12.11
CA PHE A 64 3.13 -6.90 -10.88
C PHE A 64 2.84 -7.78 -9.65
N LEU A 65 1.66 -8.39 -9.59
CA LEU A 65 1.25 -9.23 -8.46
C LEU A 65 2.12 -10.48 -8.30
N ILE A 66 2.71 -10.99 -9.38
CA ILE A 66 3.65 -12.11 -9.31
C ILE A 66 5.00 -11.67 -8.72
N ARG A 67 5.42 -10.45 -9.00
CA ARG A 67 6.76 -9.95 -8.62
C ARG A 67 6.86 -9.47 -7.17
N VAL A 68 5.80 -8.89 -6.64
CA VAL A 68 5.79 -8.36 -5.26
C VAL A 68 5.37 -9.45 -4.28
N ASP A 69 5.79 -9.30 -3.03
CA ASP A 69 5.30 -10.15 -1.96
C ASP A 69 3.98 -9.58 -1.44
N ILE A 70 2.93 -10.38 -1.47
CA ILE A 70 1.59 -9.98 -1.01
C ILE A 70 1.39 -10.48 0.40
N LEU A 71 1.31 -9.57 1.36
CA LEU A 71 1.09 -9.92 2.76
C LEU A 71 -0.42 -10.03 3.04
N PRO A 72 -0.87 -11.12 3.66
CA PRO A 72 -2.28 -11.24 4.03
C PRO A 72 -2.63 -10.27 5.16
N TRP A 73 -3.76 -9.59 5.03
CA TRP A 73 -4.28 -8.73 6.09
C TRP A 73 -4.87 -9.62 7.17
N ASN A 74 -4.09 -9.85 8.21
CA ASN A 74 -4.33 -10.87 9.23
C ASN A 74 -4.83 -10.27 10.55
N HIS A 75 -4.91 -11.09 11.61
CA HIS A 75 -5.40 -10.62 12.89
C HIS A 75 -4.47 -9.61 13.57
N ASP A 76 -3.15 -9.64 13.29
CA ASP A 76 -2.23 -8.61 13.80
C ASP A 76 -2.57 -7.26 13.19
N ALA A 77 -2.82 -7.23 11.89
CA ALA A 77 -3.29 -6.02 11.20
C ALA A 77 -4.63 -5.55 11.76
N ALA A 78 -5.54 -6.47 12.07
CA ALA A 78 -6.84 -6.14 12.66
C ALA A 78 -6.69 -5.50 14.04
N THR A 79 -5.78 -6.00 14.86
CA THR A 79 -5.52 -5.47 16.20
C THR A 79 -4.97 -4.04 16.10
N VAL A 80 -4.00 -3.82 15.23
CA VAL A 80 -3.44 -2.47 15.00
C VAL A 80 -4.49 -1.54 14.44
N TYR A 81 -5.32 -2.03 13.51
CA TYR A 81 -6.39 -1.23 12.90
C TYR A 81 -7.35 -0.66 13.94
N GLY A 82 -7.82 -1.48 14.87
CA GLY A 82 -8.77 -1.03 15.90
C GLY A 82 -8.19 0.10 16.75
N ASP A 83 -6.97 -0.07 17.23
CA ASP A 83 -6.29 0.94 18.03
C ASP A 83 -5.96 2.20 17.22
N LEU A 84 -5.40 2.03 16.03
CA LEU A 84 -5.00 3.14 15.16
C LEU A 84 -6.20 3.99 14.76
N ARG A 85 -7.28 3.37 14.34
CA ARG A 85 -8.50 4.07 13.95
C ARG A 85 -9.08 4.88 15.11
N ALA A 86 -9.13 4.29 16.31
CA ALA A 86 -9.63 4.99 17.49
C ALA A 86 -8.78 6.22 17.82
N ARG A 87 -7.44 6.09 17.72
CA ARG A 87 -6.54 7.23 17.96
C ARG A 87 -6.68 8.31 16.90
N CYS A 88 -6.85 7.94 15.64
CA CYS A 88 -7.07 8.89 14.55
C CYS A 88 -8.37 9.66 14.75
N GLU A 89 -9.46 8.96 15.06
CA GLU A 89 -10.77 9.61 15.29
C GLU A 89 -10.70 10.58 16.48
N ALA A 90 -10.03 10.18 17.57
CA ALA A 90 -9.85 11.04 18.73
C ALA A 90 -9.03 12.29 18.42
N ALA A 91 -8.11 12.21 17.45
CA ALA A 91 -7.28 13.34 17.01
C ALA A 91 -7.92 14.14 15.86
N GLY A 92 -9.12 13.78 15.41
CA GLY A 92 -9.80 14.44 14.29
C GLY A 92 -9.19 14.12 12.93
N ILE A 93 -8.48 13.00 12.81
CA ILE A 93 -7.83 12.58 11.57
C ILE A 93 -8.76 11.63 10.82
N THR A 94 -9.05 11.93 9.56
CA THR A 94 -9.93 11.13 8.72
C THR A 94 -9.13 10.52 7.56
N LEU A 95 -9.21 9.19 7.45
CA LEU A 95 -8.75 8.43 6.30
C LEU A 95 -9.90 7.54 5.82
N SER A 96 -9.89 7.18 4.53
CA SER A 96 -10.84 6.17 4.06
C SER A 96 -10.60 4.85 4.81
N PRO A 97 -11.62 4.00 4.96
CA PRO A 97 -11.43 2.70 5.64
C PRO A 97 -10.33 1.85 5.00
N LEU A 98 -10.23 1.82 3.68
CA LEU A 98 -9.20 1.03 2.98
C LEU A 98 -7.79 1.59 3.23
N ASP A 99 -7.62 2.92 3.22
CA ASP A 99 -6.35 3.54 3.55
C ASP A 99 -5.94 3.26 5.00
N MET A 100 -6.91 3.31 5.90
CA MET A 100 -6.67 2.97 7.31
C MET A 100 -6.23 1.51 7.46
N MET A 101 -6.82 0.60 6.69
CA MET A 101 -6.43 -0.82 6.69
C MET A 101 -4.99 -0.99 6.19
N ILE A 102 -4.60 -0.27 5.15
CA ILE A 102 -3.23 -0.33 4.61
C ILE A 102 -2.24 0.24 5.64
N ALA A 103 -2.55 1.37 6.25
CA ALA A 103 -1.70 1.96 7.29
C ALA A 103 -1.51 1.02 8.48
N ALA A 104 -2.59 0.42 8.97
CA ALA A 104 -2.54 -0.54 10.06
C ALA A 104 -1.69 -1.77 9.68
N HIS A 105 -1.82 -2.23 8.45
CA HIS A 105 -1.05 -3.38 7.97
C HIS A 105 0.45 -3.08 7.90
N ALA A 106 0.83 -1.91 7.38
CA ALA A 106 2.23 -1.50 7.34
C ALA A 106 2.83 -1.44 8.74
N SER A 107 2.09 -0.87 9.69
CA SER A 107 2.52 -0.80 11.09
C SER A 107 2.66 -2.20 11.69
N ALA A 108 1.68 -3.07 11.52
CA ALA A 108 1.70 -4.44 12.06
C ALA A 108 2.83 -5.28 11.47
N ALA A 109 3.17 -5.07 10.20
CA ALA A 109 4.23 -5.78 9.50
C ALA A 109 5.62 -5.16 9.71
N ASP A 110 5.71 -4.08 10.49
CA ASP A 110 6.94 -3.31 10.67
C ASP A 110 7.55 -2.88 9.34
N ALA A 111 6.70 -2.47 8.41
CA ALA A 111 7.09 -2.00 7.08
C ALA A 111 7.02 -0.49 6.99
N ILE A 112 7.83 0.09 6.11
CA ILE A 112 7.72 1.49 5.74
C ILE A 112 6.57 1.60 4.73
N LEU A 113 5.60 2.45 5.01
CA LEU A 113 4.53 2.73 4.06
C LEU A 113 5.03 3.71 3.01
N VAL A 114 4.99 3.31 1.76
CA VAL A 114 5.36 4.17 0.63
C VAL A 114 4.09 4.80 0.07
N THR A 115 3.98 6.11 0.20
CA THR A 115 2.80 6.86 -0.21
C THR A 115 3.15 8.28 -0.61
N ARG A 116 2.36 8.87 -1.50
CA ARG A 116 2.39 10.29 -1.84
C ARG A 116 1.23 11.06 -1.22
N ASP A 117 0.32 10.35 -0.56
CA ASP A 117 -0.84 10.97 0.09
C ASP A 117 -0.44 11.56 1.44
N LYS A 118 -0.54 12.87 1.55
CA LYS A 118 -0.19 13.60 2.76
C LYS A 118 -1.09 13.28 3.96
N ALA A 119 -2.27 12.72 3.72
CA ALA A 119 -3.18 12.35 4.80
C ALA A 119 -2.53 11.34 5.76
N PHE A 120 -1.70 10.44 5.27
CA PHE A 120 -0.99 9.46 6.11
C PHE A 120 0.00 10.11 7.08
N SER A 121 0.56 11.27 6.74
CA SER A 121 1.51 11.95 7.62
C SER A 121 0.89 12.51 8.89
N ARG A 122 -0.43 12.60 8.94
CA ARG A 122 -1.17 13.05 10.13
C ARG A 122 -1.39 11.94 11.15
N ILE A 123 -1.16 10.70 10.77
CA ILE A 123 -1.37 9.55 11.66
C ILE A 123 -0.47 9.68 12.89
N PRO A 124 -1.02 9.50 14.12
CA PRO A 124 -0.21 9.49 15.32
C PRO A 124 0.82 8.35 15.27
N GLU A 125 1.79 8.38 16.15
CA GLU A 125 2.93 7.45 16.23
C GLU A 125 2.64 6.00 15.80
N GLY A 126 3.66 5.31 15.30
CA GLY A 126 3.61 3.89 14.96
C GLY A 126 3.65 3.58 13.49
N LEU A 127 3.67 4.61 12.63
CA LEU A 127 3.77 4.41 11.19
C LEU A 127 4.97 5.17 10.63
N ARG A 128 5.84 4.45 9.93
CA ARG A 128 6.94 5.04 9.19
C ARG A 128 6.51 5.23 7.73
N ILE A 129 6.74 6.41 7.20
CA ILE A 129 6.30 6.80 5.86
C ILE A 129 7.49 7.22 5.03
N GLU A 130 7.48 6.85 3.76
CA GLU A 130 8.45 7.32 2.78
C GLU A 130 7.71 7.75 1.53
N ASN A 131 8.12 8.88 0.95
CA ASN A 131 7.53 9.41 -0.27
C ASN A 131 8.47 9.09 -1.45
N TRP A 132 7.96 8.39 -2.43
CA TRP A 132 8.74 8.03 -3.62
C TRP A 132 8.42 8.90 -4.85
#